data_8c9b687c6cd437d45cafa165f3d6402c
#
_entry.id   8c9b687c6cd437d45cafa165f3d6402c
#
_cell.length_a   1.000
_cell.length_b   1.000
_cell.length_c   1.000
_cell.angle_alpha   90.00
_cell.angle_beta   90.00
_cell.angle_gamma   90.00
#
_symmetry.space_group_name_H-M   'P 1'
#
loop_
_entity.id
_entity.type
_entity.pdbx_description
1 polymer ?
#
loop_
_entity_poly.entity_id
_entity_poly.type
_entity_poly.pdbx_seq_one_letter_code
_entity_poly.pdbx_strand_id
1 'polypeptide(L)'
;MKLSLSSEEIKHNLKTSKSLKFGDLLFRYVNSDKPGIGFMVSRKYGNAVRRNLFRRRCRAAFHQYAKQSSLNISLVVRPLTSQVSYSEIEKAFLQLETKLSH
;
A
#
# COMPACT_ATOMS: atom_id res chain seq x y z
N MET A 1 13.10 0.21 -11.31
CA MET A 1 11.80 0.88 -11.51
C MET A 1 11.33 1.53 -10.21
N LYS A 2 11.00 2.80 -10.28
CA LYS A 2 10.57 3.54 -9.09
C LYS A 2 9.05 3.47 -8.97
N LEU A 3 8.57 2.87 -7.88
CA LEU A 3 7.14 2.68 -7.65
C LEU A 3 6.53 3.67 -6.67
N SER A 4 7.30 4.65 -6.20
CA SER A 4 6.79 5.63 -5.24
C SER A 4 5.88 6.66 -5.89
N LEU A 5 4.71 6.89 -5.28
CA LEU A 5 3.79 7.93 -5.73
C LEU A 5 4.26 9.31 -5.28
N SER A 6 4.05 10.31 -6.13
CA SER A 6 4.28 11.70 -5.76
C SER A 6 3.15 12.19 -4.86
N SER A 7 3.36 13.36 -4.23
CA SER A 7 2.33 13.97 -3.38
C SER A 7 1.03 14.24 -4.14
N GLU A 8 1.14 14.67 -5.39
CA GLU A 8 -0.03 14.94 -6.21
C GLU A 8 -0.77 13.66 -6.58
N GLU A 9 -0.03 12.59 -6.87
CA GLU A 9 -0.62 11.29 -7.17
C GLU A 9 -1.35 10.73 -5.94
N ILE A 10 -0.80 10.92 -4.75
CA ILE A 10 -1.45 10.51 -3.51
C ILE A 10 -2.75 11.30 -3.31
N LYS A 11 -2.72 12.62 -3.51
CA LYS A 11 -3.91 13.45 -3.40
C LYS A 11 -4.99 13.03 -4.37
N HIS A 12 -4.62 12.75 -5.62
CA HIS A 12 -5.56 12.27 -6.62
C HIS A 12 -6.18 10.93 -6.21
N ASN A 13 -5.34 10.00 -5.74
CA ASN A 13 -5.79 8.70 -5.25
C ASN A 13 -6.84 8.87 -4.15
N LEU A 14 -6.56 9.72 -3.16
CA LEU A 14 -7.45 9.91 -2.02
C LEU A 14 -8.82 10.46 -2.41
N LYS A 15 -8.91 11.18 -3.52
CA LYS A 15 -10.17 11.73 -4.01
C LYS A 15 -10.99 10.72 -4.81
N THR A 16 -10.34 9.83 -5.53
CA THR A 16 -10.99 8.97 -6.52
C THR A 16 -10.94 7.48 -6.22
N SER A 17 -10.22 7.09 -5.18
CA SER A 17 -9.96 5.69 -4.89
C SER A 17 -11.15 4.96 -4.27
N LYS A 18 -11.12 3.64 -4.45
CA LYS A 18 -11.93 2.71 -3.67
C LYS A 18 -11.08 2.23 -2.50
N SER A 19 -11.71 1.88 -1.40
CA SER A 19 -10.98 1.43 -0.22
C SER A 19 -11.30 -0.02 0.10
N LEU A 20 -10.29 -0.75 0.55
CA LEU A 20 -10.39 -2.13 1.02
C LEU A 20 -9.61 -2.25 2.33
N LYS A 21 -10.20 -2.95 3.29
CA LYS A 21 -9.55 -3.19 4.58
C LYS A 21 -9.24 -4.67 4.69
N PHE A 22 -7.97 -4.99 4.93
CA PHE A 22 -7.53 -6.35 5.20
C PHE A 22 -6.66 -6.34 6.45
N GLY A 23 -7.10 -7.07 7.48
CA GLY A 23 -6.39 -7.07 8.76
C GLY A 23 -6.27 -5.65 9.31
N ASP A 24 -5.05 -5.24 9.63
CA ASP A 24 -4.76 -3.93 10.20
C ASP A 24 -4.28 -2.92 9.16
N LEU A 25 -4.56 -3.16 7.89
CA LEU A 25 -4.20 -2.25 6.80
C LEU A 25 -5.43 -1.78 6.05
N LEU A 26 -5.46 -0.50 5.76
CA LEU A 26 -6.44 0.10 4.86
C LEU A 26 -5.73 0.41 3.55
N PHE A 27 -6.28 -0.11 2.45
CA PHE A 27 -5.77 0.15 1.12
C PHE A 27 -6.73 1.06 0.37
N ARG A 28 -6.19 2.08 -0.29
CA ARG A 28 -6.95 2.92 -1.23
C ARG A 28 -6.33 2.75 -2.60
N TYR A 29 -7.13 2.35 -3.57
CA TYR A 29 -6.60 2.06 -4.90
C TYR A 29 -7.46 2.67 -6.00
N VAL A 30 -6.82 2.98 -7.10
CA VAL A 30 -7.48 3.44 -8.33
C VAL A 30 -6.64 2.95 -9.51
N ASN A 31 -7.31 2.66 -10.63
CA ASN A 31 -6.59 2.25 -11.83
C ASN A 31 -5.67 3.36 -12.30
N SER A 32 -4.49 3.00 -12.76
CA SER A 32 -3.48 3.94 -13.20
C SER A 32 -2.69 3.35 -14.36
N ASP A 33 -2.07 4.20 -15.14
CA ASP A 33 -1.23 3.74 -16.25
C ASP A 33 0.04 3.05 -15.78
N LYS A 34 0.47 3.36 -14.55
CA LYS A 34 1.69 2.81 -13.96
C LYS A 34 1.42 2.39 -12.53
N PRO A 35 1.97 1.23 -12.11
CA PRO A 35 1.86 0.85 -10.71
C PRO A 35 2.62 1.84 -9.83
N GLY A 36 2.04 2.17 -8.68
CA GLY A 36 2.68 3.07 -7.73
C GLY A 36 2.13 2.88 -6.35
N ILE A 37 2.93 3.15 -5.33
CA ILE A 37 2.55 3.01 -3.94
C ILE A 37 2.92 4.26 -3.15
N GLY A 38 2.00 4.69 -2.30
CA GLY A 38 2.18 5.79 -1.37
C GLY A 38 1.69 5.40 0.00
N PHE A 39 1.91 6.25 0.98
CA PHE A 39 1.64 5.91 2.38
C PHE A 39 1.02 7.05 3.15
N MET A 40 0.14 6.69 4.07
CA MET A 40 -0.37 7.60 5.10
C MET A 40 -0.02 7.00 6.45
N VAL A 41 1.20 7.25 6.92
CA VAL A 41 1.70 6.73 8.19
C VAL A 41 1.95 7.90 9.13
N SER A 42 1.11 8.03 10.17
CA SER A 42 1.23 9.12 11.11
C SER A 42 2.32 8.83 12.16
N ARG A 43 2.68 9.88 12.90
CA ARG A 43 3.66 9.75 13.99
C ARG A 43 3.18 8.82 15.10
N LYS A 44 1.87 8.62 15.19
CA LYS A 44 1.29 7.69 16.17
C LYS A 44 1.69 6.24 15.92
N TYR A 45 2.05 5.90 14.69
CA TYR A 45 2.52 4.55 14.37
C TYR A 45 3.81 4.22 15.09
N GLY A 46 4.70 5.18 15.21
CA GLY A 46 5.98 5.01 15.89
C GLY A 46 7.00 6.03 15.41
N ASN A 47 8.26 5.83 15.81
CA ASN A 47 9.35 6.71 15.42
C ASN A 47 9.69 6.55 13.92
N ALA A 48 10.62 7.37 13.43
CA ALA A 48 10.98 7.38 12.02
C ALA A 48 11.51 6.02 11.54
N VAL A 49 12.26 5.31 12.38
CA VAL A 49 12.80 4.00 12.04
C VAL A 49 11.67 3.00 11.80
N ARG A 50 10.68 2.97 12.70
CA ARG A 50 9.54 2.05 12.59
C ARG A 50 8.68 2.38 11.39
N ARG A 51 8.42 3.67 11.13
CA ARG A 51 7.64 4.10 9.97
C ARG A 51 8.35 3.73 8.66
N ASN A 52 9.66 3.93 8.60
CA ASN A 52 10.45 3.59 7.42
C ASN A 52 10.48 2.07 7.18
N LEU A 53 10.56 1.28 8.26
CA LEU A 53 10.52 -0.17 8.15
C LEU A 53 9.18 -0.65 7.59
N PHE A 54 8.08 -0.08 8.09
CA PHE A 54 6.74 -0.39 7.60
C PHE A 54 6.64 -0.10 6.09
N ARG A 55 7.06 1.10 5.68
CA ARG A 55 7.03 1.49 4.26
C ARG A 55 7.86 0.55 3.40
N ARG A 56 9.06 0.20 3.86
CA ARG A 56 9.96 -0.69 3.12
C ARG A 56 9.34 -2.07 2.92
N ARG A 57 8.72 -2.61 3.95
CA ARG A 57 8.07 -3.91 3.88
C ARG A 57 6.88 -3.90 2.93
N CYS A 58 6.08 -2.85 2.99
CA CYS A 58 4.94 -2.70 2.07
C CYS A 58 5.40 -2.52 0.62
N ARG A 59 6.47 -1.75 0.39
CA ARG A 59 7.01 -1.60 -0.96
C ARG A 59 7.49 -2.92 -1.53
N ALA A 60 8.15 -3.74 -0.72
CA ALA A 60 8.62 -5.05 -1.17
C ALA A 60 7.44 -5.95 -1.56
N ALA A 61 6.40 -5.99 -0.73
CA ALA A 61 5.21 -6.78 -1.01
C ALA A 61 4.49 -6.29 -2.28
N PHE A 62 4.34 -4.98 -2.42
CA PHE A 62 3.68 -4.39 -3.58
C PHE A 62 4.48 -4.61 -4.86
N HIS A 63 5.79 -4.48 -4.78
CA HIS A 63 6.66 -4.70 -5.95
C HIS A 63 6.50 -6.12 -6.48
N GLN A 64 6.52 -7.09 -5.58
CA GLN A 64 6.33 -8.49 -5.93
C GLN A 64 4.96 -8.72 -6.57
N TYR A 65 3.92 -8.15 -5.96
CA TYR A 65 2.56 -8.25 -6.47
C TYR A 65 2.43 -7.62 -7.85
N ALA A 66 2.89 -6.40 -8.03
CA ALA A 66 2.78 -5.69 -9.30
C ALA A 66 3.52 -6.43 -10.42
N LYS A 67 4.67 -7.02 -10.09
CA LYS A 67 5.46 -7.79 -11.04
C LYS A 67 4.77 -9.06 -11.50
N GLN A 68 4.10 -9.76 -10.56
CA GLN A 68 3.44 -11.03 -10.85
C GLN A 68 2.10 -10.86 -11.55
N SER A 69 1.34 -9.86 -11.18
CA SER A 69 -0.04 -9.70 -11.62
C SER A 69 -0.23 -8.73 -12.77
N SER A 70 0.81 -8.02 -13.16
CA SER A 70 0.76 -6.98 -14.20
C SER A 70 -0.35 -5.97 -13.96
N LEU A 71 -0.69 -5.71 -12.70
CA LEU A 71 -1.76 -4.82 -12.34
C LEU A 71 -1.25 -3.39 -12.24
N ASN A 72 -1.91 -2.48 -12.95
CA ASN A 72 -1.55 -1.07 -12.95
C ASN A 72 -2.52 -0.32 -12.05
N ILE A 73 -2.14 -0.14 -10.80
CA ILE A 73 -2.93 0.61 -9.82
C ILE A 73 -2.05 1.62 -9.08
N SER A 74 -2.69 2.70 -8.67
CA SER A 74 -2.13 3.64 -7.71
C SER A 74 -2.66 3.22 -6.34
N LEU A 75 -1.77 2.86 -5.42
CA LEU A 75 -2.14 2.32 -4.12
C LEU A 75 -1.61 3.19 -3.00
N VAL A 76 -2.49 3.56 -2.07
CA VAL A 76 -2.10 4.24 -0.84
C VAL A 76 -2.40 3.33 0.34
N VAL A 77 -1.43 3.12 1.20
CA VAL A 77 -1.51 2.21 2.34
C VAL A 77 -1.51 3.00 3.64
N ARG A 78 -2.46 2.68 4.51
CA ARG A 78 -2.55 3.27 5.85
C ARG A 78 -2.64 2.17 6.89
N PRO A 79 -1.69 2.11 7.86
CA PRO A 79 -1.83 1.17 8.97
C PRO A 79 -2.90 1.65 9.94
N LEU A 80 -3.71 0.73 10.43
CA LEU A 80 -4.80 1.02 11.35
C LEU A 80 -4.42 0.83 12.82
N THR A 81 -3.25 0.22 13.06
CA THR A 81 -2.71 0.04 14.41
C THR A 81 -1.26 0.52 14.43
N SER A 82 -0.68 0.60 15.64
CA SER A 82 0.71 1.05 15.81
C SER A 82 1.73 -0.06 15.64
N GLN A 83 1.30 -1.30 15.44
CA GLN A 83 2.21 -2.43 15.26
C GLN A 83 1.64 -3.40 14.24
N VAL A 84 2.16 -3.33 13.04
CA VAL A 84 1.77 -4.27 11.98
C VAL A 84 3.00 -5.12 11.67
N SER A 85 2.88 -6.43 11.92
CA SER A 85 3.98 -7.36 11.70
C SER A 85 4.22 -7.60 10.21
N TYR A 86 5.40 -8.12 9.88
CA TYR A 86 5.72 -8.50 8.51
C TYR A 86 4.72 -9.52 7.97
N SER A 87 4.35 -10.50 8.79
CA SER A 87 3.37 -11.53 8.44
C SER A 87 2.01 -10.93 8.10
N GLU A 88 1.56 -9.95 8.89
CA GLU A 88 0.29 -9.27 8.64
C GLU A 88 0.31 -8.48 7.33
N ILE A 89 1.44 -7.85 7.04
CA ILE A 89 1.62 -7.12 5.79
C ILE A 89 1.52 -8.07 4.59
N GLU A 90 2.24 -9.20 4.66
CA GLU A 90 2.19 -10.19 3.58
C GLU A 90 0.79 -10.74 3.36
N LYS A 91 0.09 -11.08 4.44
CA LYS A 91 -1.29 -11.58 4.34
C LYS A 91 -2.23 -10.56 3.72
N ALA A 92 -2.11 -9.30 4.14
CA ALA A 92 -2.97 -8.25 3.63
C ALA A 92 -2.74 -8.02 2.14
N PHE A 93 -1.50 -7.99 1.69
CA PHE A 93 -1.20 -7.84 0.26
C PHE A 93 -1.64 -9.04 -0.55
N LEU A 94 -1.55 -10.24 0.00
CA LEU A 94 -2.06 -11.43 -0.67
C LEU A 94 -3.58 -11.36 -0.84
N GLN A 95 -4.29 -10.91 0.19
CA GLN A 95 -5.74 -10.73 0.11
C GLN A 95 -6.11 -9.65 -0.91
N LEU A 96 -5.35 -8.56 -0.96
CA LEU A 96 -5.54 -7.51 -1.94
C LEU A 96 -5.35 -8.05 -3.36
N GLU A 97 -4.29 -8.80 -3.59
CA GLU A 97 -4.01 -9.41 -4.87
C GLU A 97 -5.15 -10.33 -5.30
N THR A 98 -5.60 -11.19 -4.40
CA THR A 98 -6.70 -12.11 -4.68
C THR A 98 -7.98 -11.36 -5.05
N LYS A 99 -8.28 -10.29 -4.33
CA LYS A 99 -9.48 -9.49 -4.57
C LYS A 99 -9.43 -8.78 -5.93
N LEU A 100 -8.28 -8.23 -6.28
CA LEU A 100 -8.14 -7.44 -7.50
C LEU A 100 -7.89 -8.29 -8.75
N SER A 101 -7.56 -9.56 -8.59
CA SER A 101 -7.32 -10.47 -9.73
C SER A 101 -8.60 -11.08 -10.28
N HIS A 102 -9.73 -10.76 -9.69
CA HIS A 102 -11.04 -11.29 -10.15
C HIS A 102 -11.91 -10.23 -10.77
#